data_b8bba086dc0686d5e7924722d7519214
#
_entry.id   b8bba086dc0686d5e7924722d7519214
#
_cell.length_a   1.000
_cell.length_b   1.000
_cell.length_c   1.000
_cell.angle_alpha   90.00
_cell.angle_beta   90.00
_cell.angle_gamma   90.00
#
_symmetry.space_group_name_H-M   'P 1'
#
loop_
_entity.id
_entity.type
_entity.pdbx_description
1 polymer ?
#
loop_
_entity_poly.entity_id
_entity_poly.type
_entity_poly.pdbx_seq_one_letter_code
_entity_poly.pdbx_strand_id
1 'polypeptide(L)'
;ALYLSDRIVLLDKGDIIQSGNSRDLYQKPKNKMVASFLGECNFITLENHQKIVLRPESFKISNKKTNDNNIEIQIKNIVFLGSYTKLIGDYNNQEITAMFHSNALQKNIDKKNKLSLTYDDDDLIDI
;
A
#
# COMPACT_ATOMS: atom_id res chain seq x y z
N ALA A 1 13.94 13.30 6.44
CA ALA A 1 12.80 14.22 6.34
C ALA A 1 12.82 15.22 7.49
N LEU A 2 12.53 16.45 7.20
CA LEU A 2 12.48 17.52 8.19
C LEU A 2 11.06 18.06 8.25
N TYR A 3 10.48 18.09 9.47
CA TYR A 3 9.15 18.63 9.70
C TYR A 3 9.25 20.08 10.17
N LEU A 4 8.63 20.99 9.42
CA LEU A 4 8.49 22.38 9.78
C LEU A 4 7.00 22.71 9.72
N SER A 5 6.32 22.71 10.87
CA SER A 5 4.86 22.80 10.95
C SER A 5 4.24 21.67 10.10
N ASP A 6 3.45 22.01 9.08
CA ASP A 6 2.80 21.05 8.20
C ASP A 6 3.59 20.78 6.91
N ARG A 7 4.82 21.29 6.81
CA ARG A 7 5.63 21.12 5.61
C ARG A 7 6.77 20.14 5.85
N ILE A 8 7.04 19.34 4.83
CA ILE A 8 8.16 18.43 4.79
C ILE A 8 9.06 18.84 3.62
N VAL A 9 10.37 18.85 3.86
CA VAL A 9 11.36 19.04 2.80
C VAL A 9 12.20 17.76 2.76
N LEU A 10 12.23 17.12 1.60
CA LEU A 10 13.04 15.93 1.36
C LEU A 10 14.32 16.32 0.64
N LEU A 11 15.44 15.93 1.22
CA LEU A 11 16.77 16.24 0.69
C LEU A 11 17.51 14.96 0.32
N ASP A 12 18.24 15.02 -0.79
CA ASP A 12 19.19 13.98 -1.17
C ASP A 12 20.48 14.66 -1.64
N LYS A 13 21.59 14.32 -0.99
CA LYS A 13 22.92 14.88 -1.30
C LYS A 13 22.94 16.42 -1.32
N GLY A 14 22.18 17.03 -0.43
CA GLY A 14 22.10 18.49 -0.32
C GLY A 14 21.09 19.16 -1.25
N ASP A 15 20.50 18.41 -2.17
CA ASP A 15 19.50 18.94 -3.09
C ASP A 15 18.09 18.64 -2.62
N ILE A 16 17.16 19.58 -2.84
CA ILE A 16 15.75 19.38 -2.51
C ILE A 16 15.13 18.50 -3.59
N ILE A 17 14.65 17.32 -3.20
CA ILE A 17 13.95 16.40 -4.12
C ILE A 17 12.49 16.84 -4.27
N GLN A 18 11.85 17.10 -3.15
CA GLN A 18 10.45 17.52 -3.11
C GLN A 18 10.17 18.24 -1.81
N SER A 19 9.30 19.23 -1.85
CA SER A 19 8.80 19.91 -0.66
C SER A 19 7.30 20.14 -0.78
N GLY A 20 6.63 20.21 0.36
CA GLY A 20 5.20 20.42 0.40
C GLY A 20 4.64 20.04 1.76
N ASN A 21 3.31 20.04 1.92
CA ASN A 21 2.74 19.55 3.14
C ASN A 21 2.82 18.02 3.18
N SER A 22 2.80 17.45 4.39
CA SER A 22 2.98 16.01 4.59
C SER A 22 1.94 15.17 3.85
N ARG A 23 0.72 15.65 3.77
CA ARG A 23 -0.37 14.94 3.10
C ARG A 23 -0.13 14.84 1.59
N ASP A 24 0.24 15.95 0.97
CA ASP A 24 0.49 15.97 -0.48
C ASP A 24 1.68 15.09 -0.87
N LEU A 25 2.75 15.13 -0.08
CA LEU A 25 3.91 14.29 -0.34
C LEU A 25 3.59 12.82 -0.18
N TYR A 26 2.74 12.47 0.78
CA TYR A 26 2.33 11.10 1.01
C TYR A 26 1.42 10.58 -0.11
N GLN A 27 0.47 11.39 -0.55
CA GLN A 27 -0.52 11.00 -1.57
C GLN A 27 -0.01 11.17 -3.00
N LYS A 28 0.87 12.14 -3.24
CA LYS A 28 1.38 12.47 -4.58
C LYS A 28 2.90 12.60 -4.56
N PRO A 29 3.63 11.52 -4.25
CA PRO A 29 5.08 11.57 -4.29
C PRO A 29 5.58 11.73 -5.72
N LYS A 30 6.67 12.46 -5.90
CA LYS A 30 7.22 12.75 -7.21
C LYS A 30 7.81 11.52 -7.90
N ASN A 31 8.38 10.60 -7.11
CA ASN A 31 9.02 9.38 -7.63
C ASN A 31 8.98 8.27 -6.57
N LYS A 32 9.49 7.08 -6.94
CA LYS A 32 9.51 5.92 -6.06
C LYS A 32 10.30 6.15 -4.77
N MET A 33 11.40 6.90 -4.86
CA MET A 33 12.22 7.18 -3.69
C MET A 33 11.46 8.00 -2.66
N VAL A 34 10.75 9.04 -3.09
CA VAL A 34 9.92 9.86 -2.22
C VAL A 34 8.79 9.04 -1.61
N ALA A 35 8.11 8.23 -2.43
CA ALA A 35 7.03 7.37 -1.96
C ALA A 35 7.50 6.41 -0.86
N SER A 36 8.64 5.75 -1.07
CA SER A 36 9.20 4.77 -0.13
C SER A 36 9.74 5.43 1.14
N PHE A 37 10.24 6.65 1.03
CA PHE A 37 10.80 7.39 2.17
C PHE A 37 9.74 7.77 3.20
N LEU A 38 8.52 8.11 2.73
CA LEU A 38 7.45 8.56 3.60
C LEU A 38 6.61 7.43 4.20
N GLY A 39 6.82 6.20 3.75
CA GLY A 39 6.12 5.03 4.27
C GLY A 39 6.19 3.87 3.30
N GLU A 40 5.69 2.73 3.76
CA GLU A 40 5.65 1.54 2.92
C GLU A 40 4.76 1.75 1.70
N CYS A 41 5.21 1.23 0.57
CA CYS A 41 4.49 1.28 -0.69
C CYS A 41 4.57 -0.06 -1.39
N ASN A 42 3.48 -0.46 -2.02
CA ASN A 42 3.46 -1.64 -2.87
C ASN A 42 3.63 -1.21 -4.32
N PHE A 43 4.65 -1.74 -4.98
CA PHE A 43 4.86 -1.57 -6.42
C PHE A 43 4.50 -2.90 -7.08
N ILE A 44 3.34 -2.94 -7.72
CA ILE A 44 2.75 -4.19 -8.19
C ILE A 44 2.63 -4.17 -9.70
N THR A 45 3.08 -5.26 -10.34
CA THR A 45 2.82 -5.49 -11.77
C THR A 45 1.66 -6.48 -11.87
N LEU A 46 0.55 -6.02 -12.45
CA LEU A 46 -0.65 -6.84 -12.64
C LEU A 46 -0.46 -7.83 -13.80
N GLU A 47 -1.38 -8.79 -13.90
CA GLU A 47 -1.33 -9.81 -14.96
C GLU A 47 -1.40 -9.19 -16.37
N ASN A 48 -2.08 -8.06 -16.52
CA ASN A 48 -2.16 -7.33 -17.78
C ASN A 48 -0.93 -6.44 -18.04
N HIS A 49 0.14 -6.62 -17.26
CA HIS A 49 1.38 -5.84 -17.32
C HIS A 49 1.28 -4.39 -16.87
N GLN A 50 0.12 -3.96 -16.41
CA GLN A 50 -0.07 -2.65 -15.81
C GLN A 50 0.66 -2.58 -14.47
N LYS A 51 1.38 -1.49 -14.24
CA LYS A 51 2.07 -1.26 -12.95
C LYS A 51 1.23 -0.31 -12.10
N ILE A 52 0.99 -0.72 -10.86
CA ILE A 52 0.25 0.11 -9.91
C ILE A 52 1.09 0.32 -8.65
N VAL A 53 0.82 1.42 -7.96
CA VAL A 53 1.48 1.76 -6.70
C VAL A 53 0.39 2.09 -5.67
N LEU A 54 0.45 1.39 -4.53
CA LEU A 54 -0.55 1.52 -3.48
C LEU A 54 0.08 1.49 -2.10
N ARG A 55 -0.46 2.29 -1.19
CA ARG A 55 -0.13 2.20 0.24
C ARG A 55 -0.79 0.96 0.85
N PRO A 56 -0.21 0.38 1.91
CA PRO A 56 -0.80 -0.81 2.55
C PRO A 56 -2.22 -0.62 3.04
N GLU A 57 -2.56 0.56 3.54
CA GLU A 57 -3.90 0.88 4.05
C GLU A 57 -4.94 1.13 2.97
N SER A 58 -4.52 1.23 1.72
CA SER A 58 -5.46 1.46 0.60
C SER A 58 -6.19 0.19 0.17
N PHE A 59 -5.72 -0.97 0.57
CA PHE A 59 -6.39 -2.22 0.26
C PHE A 59 -7.63 -2.42 1.12
N LYS A 60 -8.68 -2.96 0.49
CA LYS A 60 -9.92 -3.36 1.16
C LYS A 60 -10.15 -4.84 0.93
N ILE A 61 -10.75 -5.51 1.91
CA ILE A 61 -11.09 -6.92 1.80
C ILE A 61 -12.39 -7.03 1.01
N SER A 62 -12.40 -7.85 -0.03
CA SER A 62 -13.57 -8.04 -0.86
C SER A 62 -14.07 -9.48 -0.78
N ASN A 63 -15.38 -9.62 -0.57
CA ASN A 63 -16.07 -10.91 -0.65
C ASN A 63 -16.62 -11.20 -2.04
N LYS A 64 -16.53 -10.24 -2.96
CA LYS A 64 -17.12 -10.36 -4.31
C LYS A 64 -16.03 -10.12 -5.36
N LYS A 65 -15.83 -11.12 -6.22
CA LYS A 65 -14.87 -11.05 -7.34
C LYS A 65 -15.43 -10.25 -8.54
N THR A 66 -16.12 -9.15 -8.27
CA THR A 66 -16.87 -8.45 -9.32
C THR A 66 -16.26 -7.15 -9.79
N ASN A 67 -15.12 -6.75 -9.22
CA ASN A 67 -14.44 -5.50 -9.56
C ASN A 67 -13.19 -5.76 -10.38
N ASP A 68 -12.95 -4.90 -11.37
CA ASP A 68 -11.73 -4.93 -12.16
C ASP A 68 -10.47 -4.67 -11.32
N ASN A 69 -10.62 -3.99 -10.18
CA ASN A 69 -9.53 -3.67 -9.27
C ASN A 69 -9.47 -4.70 -8.12
N ASN A 70 -9.22 -5.94 -8.49
CA ASN A 70 -9.19 -7.04 -7.53
C ASN A 70 -7.92 -7.86 -7.73
N ILE A 71 -7.22 -8.16 -6.63
CA ILE A 71 -6.09 -9.09 -6.64
C ILE A 71 -6.33 -10.16 -5.58
N GLU A 72 -5.91 -11.39 -5.88
CA GLU A 72 -5.93 -12.48 -4.91
C GLU A 72 -4.51 -12.74 -4.44
N ILE A 73 -4.29 -12.69 -3.14
CA ILE A 73 -2.98 -12.91 -2.54
C ILE A 73 -2.96 -14.19 -1.73
N GLN A 74 -1.79 -14.81 -1.66
CA GLN A 74 -1.50 -15.91 -0.74
C GLN A 74 -0.87 -15.31 0.51
N ILE A 75 -1.52 -15.47 1.66
CA ILE A 75 -1.02 -14.92 2.93
C ILE A 75 0.23 -15.68 3.36
N LYS A 76 1.31 -14.96 3.64
CA LYS A 76 2.56 -15.53 4.14
C LYS A 76 2.77 -15.24 5.63
N ASN A 77 2.39 -14.07 6.09
CA ASN A 77 2.59 -13.68 7.48
C ASN A 77 1.53 -12.69 7.93
N ILE A 78 1.18 -12.75 9.20
CA ILE A 78 0.23 -11.83 9.83
C ILE A 78 0.91 -11.26 11.07
N VAL A 79 1.03 -9.94 11.14
CA VAL A 79 1.67 -9.26 12.27
C VAL A 79 0.61 -8.42 12.99
N PHE A 80 0.28 -8.82 14.20
CA PHE A 80 -0.68 -8.11 15.03
C PHE A 80 0.00 -6.91 15.71
N LEU A 81 -0.52 -5.71 15.45
CA LEU A 81 0.01 -4.46 15.99
C LEU A 81 -1.02 -3.73 16.88
N GLY A 82 -1.89 -4.47 17.52
CA GLY A 82 -2.96 -3.89 18.34
C GLY A 82 -4.21 -3.64 17.53
N SER A 83 -4.64 -2.39 17.41
CA SER A 83 -5.84 -2.03 16.64
C SER A 83 -5.69 -2.28 15.14
N TYR A 84 -4.47 -2.36 14.65
CA TYR A 84 -4.17 -2.68 13.26
C TYR A 84 -3.42 -3.99 13.16
N THR A 85 -3.63 -4.69 12.05
CA THR A 85 -2.90 -5.90 11.71
C THR A 85 -2.27 -5.72 10.34
N LYS A 86 -0.97 -6.00 10.25
CA LYS A 86 -0.22 -5.97 9.03
C LYS A 86 -0.22 -7.37 8.42
N LEU A 87 -0.53 -7.45 7.15
CA LEU A 87 -0.60 -8.71 6.43
C LEU A 87 0.43 -8.67 5.31
N ILE A 88 1.23 -9.73 5.23
CA ILE A 88 2.21 -9.90 4.17
C ILE A 88 1.79 -11.10 3.34
N GLY A 89 1.65 -10.90 2.05
CA GLY A 89 1.22 -11.94 1.13
C GLY A 89 2.00 -11.93 -0.16
N ASP A 90 1.65 -12.87 -1.02
CA ASP A 90 2.27 -13.04 -2.32
C ASP A 90 1.23 -12.92 -3.42
N TYR A 91 1.57 -12.15 -4.46
CA TYR A 91 0.80 -12.02 -5.68
C TYR A 91 1.74 -12.18 -6.86
N ASN A 92 1.64 -13.29 -7.60
CA ASN A 92 2.49 -13.60 -8.75
C ASN A 92 3.99 -13.40 -8.45
N ASN A 93 4.45 -13.98 -7.33
CA ASN A 93 5.82 -13.88 -6.83
C ASN A 93 6.25 -12.46 -6.44
N GLN A 94 5.30 -11.57 -6.20
CA GLN A 94 5.53 -10.23 -5.69
C GLN A 94 5.03 -10.13 -4.25
N GLU A 95 5.82 -9.58 -3.37
CA GLU A 95 5.42 -9.39 -1.98
C GLU A 95 4.48 -8.19 -1.87
N ILE A 96 3.33 -8.42 -1.25
CA ILE A 96 2.31 -7.41 -1.01
C ILE A 96 2.17 -7.20 0.49
N THR A 97 2.17 -5.96 0.91
CA THR A 97 1.89 -5.57 2.29
C THR A 97 0.57 -4.84 2.36
N ALA A 98 -0.33 -5.32 3.20
CA ALA A 98 -1.62 -4.67 3.44
C ALA A 98 -1.79 -4.42 4.93
N MET A 99 -2.57 -3.40 5.28
CA MET A 99 -2.83 -3.05 6.67
C MET A 99 -4.33 -2.83 6.88
N PHE A 100 -4.88 -3.50 7.89
CA PHE A 100 -6.30 -3.46 8.18
C PHE A 100 -6.52 -3.25 9.68
N HIS A 101 -7.71 -2.79 10.03
CA HIS A 101 -8.17 -2.91 11.42
C HIS A 101 -8.21 -4.39 11.81
N SER A 102 -7.72 -4.71 13.00
CA SER A 102 -7.57 -6.09 13.44
C SER A 102 -8.89 -6.87 13.42
N ASN A 103 -10.02 -6.19 13.65
CA ASN A 103 -11.33 -6.81 13.62
C ASN A 103 -11.81 -7.22 12.22
N ALA A 104 -11.25 -6.63 11.18
CA ALA A 104 -11.68 -6.87 9.80
C ALA A 104 -11.18 -8.19 9.23
N LEU A 105 -10.08 -8.72 9.76
CA LEU A 105 -9.40 -9.89 9.20
C LEU A 105 -9.97 -11.22 9.61
N GLN A 106 -10.59 -11.31 10.79
CA GLN A 106 -10.92 -12.60 11.42
C GLN A 106 -11.94 -13.46 10.66
N LYS A 107 -12.75 -12.86 9.78
CA LYS A 107 -13.87 -13.56 9.12
C LYS A 107 -13.65 -13.84 7.64
N ASN A 108 -12.55 -13.37 7.04
CA ASN A 108 -12.41 -13.32 5.59
C ASN A 108 -11.27 -14.16 5.03
N ILE A 109 -10.48 -14.80 5.90
CA ILE A 109 -9.38 -15.65 5.47
C ILE A 109 -9.92 -17.06 5.23
N ASP A 110 -9.73 -17.60 4.04
CA ASP A 110 -10.16 -18.95 3.72
C ASP A 110 -9.20 -20.01 4.30
N LYS A 111 -9.57 -21.29 4.15
CA LYS A 111 -8.77 -22.41 4.66
C LYS A 111 -7.42 -22.55 3.98
N LYS A 112 -7.25 -21.96 2.81
CA LYS A 112 -6.00 -22.00 2.03
C LYS A 112 -5.14 -20.76 2.25
N ASN A 113 -5.51 -19.90 3.19
CA ASN A 113 -4.83 -18.63 3.46
C ASN A 113 -4.78 -17.70 2.25
N LYS A 114 -5.84 -17.72 1.45
CA LYS A 114 -6.00 -16.81 0.31
C LYS A 114 -6.96 -15.69 0.68
N LEU A 115 -6.70 -14.52 0.17
CA LEU A 115 -7.49 -13.33 0.45
C LEU A 115 -7.63 -12.50 -0.82
N SER A 116 -8.86 -12.09 -1.11
CA SER A 116 -9.14 -11.16 -2.22
C SER A 116 -9.10 -9.73 -1.70
N LEU A 117 -8.29 -8.90 -2.32
CA LEU A 117 -8.15 -7.49 -2.00
C LEU A 117 -8.65 -6.64 -3.15
N THR A 118 -9.32 -5.55 -2.80
CA THR A 118 -9.71 -4.52 -3.77
C THR A 118 -9.06 -3.19 -3.42
N TYR A 119 -9.03 -2.30 -4.40
CA TYR A 119 -8.53 -0.95 -4.22
C TYR A 119 -9.31 -0.01 -5.12
N ASP A 120 -9.38 1.26 -4.75
CA ASP A 120 -10.01 2.29 -5.56
C ASP A 120 -8.99 2.94 -6.50
N ASP A 121 -9.43 3.31 -7.71
CA ASP A 121 -8.55 4.02 -8.64
C ASP A 121 -8.01 5.32 -8.06
N ASP A 122 -8.80 5.97 -7.19
CA ASP A 122 -8.40 7.21 -6.52
C ASP A 122 -7.24 7.01 -5.54
N ASP A 123 -7.02 5.78 -5.07
CA ASP A 123 -5.94 5.46 -4.15
C ASP A 123 -4.64 5.08 -4.86
N LEU A 124 -4.67 4.93 -6.16
CA LEU A 124 -3.47 4.66 -6.95
C LEU A 124 -2.55 5.87 -6.92
N ILE A 125 -1.29 5.61 -6.62
CA ILE A 125 -0.25 6.63 -6.64
C ILE A 125 0.34 6.69 -8.04
N ASP A 126 0.30 7.86 -8.65
CA ASP A 126 0.85 8.07 -9.97
C ASP A 126 2.32 8.48 -9.85
N ILE A 127 3.20 7.61 -10.32
CA ILE A 127 4.64 7.84 -10.29
C ILE A 127 5.26 7.62 -11.68
#